data_e385d50ae99b75acc9a5e6ac0a2f82ad
#
_entry.id   e385d50ae99b75acc9a5e6ac0a2f82ad
#
_cell.length_a   1.000
_cell.length_b   1.000
_cell.length_c   1.000
_cell.angle_alpha   90.00
_cell.angle_beta   90.00
_cell.angle_gamma   90.00
#
_symmetry.space_group_name_H-M   'P 1'
#
loop_
_entity.id
_entity.type
_entity.pdbx_description
1 polymer ?
#
loop_
_entity_poly.entity_id
_entity_poly.type
_entity_poly.pdbx_seq_one_letter_code
_entity_poly.pdbx_strand_id
1 'polypeptide(L)'
;DILLLDEPTNYLDADGRERLYNLIRRTSANVLVISHDRTLLNQLPAICELSSQGLTYYSGNYDFYKKQKTLQQNALTQQLEEKQKALRLARKVAREVEERKAKQNVRGEKNSIKKGIPRIMMGALKNNAENSSSRLSSIHTEKTEKLQAEMSGIKSSLPQTDKLKTDFNASHLHVGKVLVKAKDVNFHYPSLAASPMETTRPEAVKELWSSSLTFQLRSGDRLSLKGKNGSGKTTLLKLIMGELHPTDGVMERAGFTSVYLDQEYSLVRNERSVLQQAEAFNHRHLPEHEVKTILNRYLFPRDVWNKPCSKLSGGEKMRLSVSCLMIADNTPDMFILDEPTNNLDIESIEIITATIRAYAGTVIAISHDREFLKDTGIEREILLE
;
A
#
# COMPACT_ATOMS: atom_id res chain seq x y z
N ASP A 1 31.77 11.36 -19.51
CA ASP A 1 30.62 12.17 -19.05
C ASP A 1 29.71 11.31 -18.16
N ILE A 2 29.10 11.94 -17.14
CA ILE A 2 28.15 11.29 -16.22
C ILE A 2 26.86 12.09 -16.31
N LEU A 3 25.75 11.41 -16.50
CA LEU A 3 24.38 11.96 -16.48
C LEU A 3 23.69 11.50 -15.19
N LEU A 4 23.25 12.45 -14.36
CA LEU A 4 22.51 12.21 -13.14
C LEU A 4 21.05 12.63 -13.36
N LEU A 5 20.11 11.71 -13.15
CA LEU A 5 18.68 11.92 -13.31
C LEU A 5 17.96 11.55 -12.03
N ASP A 6 17.18 12.48 -11.48
CA ASP A 6 16.37 12.28 -10.29
C ASP A 6 14.89 12.35 -10.67
N GLU A 7 14.18 11.22 -10.51
CA GLU A 7 12.77 11.02 -10.87
C GLU A 7 12.37 11.65 -12.22
N PRO A 8 13.11 11.37 -13.32
CA PRO A 8 12.94 12.08 -14.58
C PRO A 8 11.63 11.74 -15.31
N THR A 9 10.89 10.73 -14.87
CA THR A 9 9.59 10.32 -15.43
C THR A 9 8.41 11.06 -14.82
N ASN A 10 8.61 11.78 -13.71
CA ASN A 10 7.54 12.53 -13.07
C ASN A 10 7.02 13.63 -14.01
N TYR A 11 5.69 13.78 -14.04
CA TYR A 11 4.97 14.77 -14.87
C TYR A 11 5.09 14.60 -16.39
N LEU A 12 5.80 13.57 -16.88
CA LEU A 12 5.88 13.26 -18.30
C LEU A 12 4.67 12.40 -18.71
N ASP A 13 4.04 12.80 -19.81
CA ASP A 13 3.05 11.96 -20.49
C ASP A 13 3.74 10.77 -21.22
N ALA A 14 2.94 9.91 -21.84
CA ALA A 14 3.46 8.70 -22.50
C ALA A 14 4.51 9.02 -23.59
N ASP A 15 4.28 10.08 -24.37
CA ASP A 15 5.20 10.51 -25.43
C ASP A 15 6.51 11.05 -24.84
N GLY A 16 6.42 11.81 -23.75
CA GLY A 16 7.59 12.35 -23.03
C GLY A 16 8.43 11.24 -22.40
N ARG A 17 7.80 10.24 -21.78
CA ARG A 17 8.48 9.06 -21.22
C ARG A 17 9.20 8.26 -22.30
N GLU A 18 8.55 8.01 -23.45
CA GLU A 18 9.18 7.28 -24.54
C GLU A 18 10.41 8.01 -25.12
N ARG A 19 10.34 9.36 -25.24
CA ARG A 19 11.50 10.17 -25.64
C ARG A 19 12.63 10.07 -24.62
N LEU A 20 12.33 10.11 -23.32
CA LEU A 20 13.32 9.95 -22.26
C LEU A 20 13.98 8.56 -22.32
N TYR A 21 13.20 7.50 -22.48
CA TYR A 21 13.72 6.14 -22.61
C TYR A 21 14.65 5.99 -23.81
N ASN A 22 14.28 6.58 -24.95
CA ASN A 22 15.10 6.58 -26.15
C ASN A 22 16.40 7.37 -25.96
N LEU A 23 16.37 8.48 -25.22
CA LEU A 23 17.57 9.25 -24.88
C LEU A 23 18.53 8.40 -24.04
N ILE A 24 18.03 7.78 -22.98
CA ILE A 24 18.84 6.93 -22.08
C ILE A 24 19.44 5.74 -22.84
N ARG A 25 18.70 5.10 -23.74
CA ARG A 25 19.21 3.97 -24.55
C ARG A 25 20.32 4.38 -25.53
N ARG A 26 20.29 5.62 -26.03
CA ARG A 26 21.23 6.10 -27.08
C ARG A 26 22.43 6.82 -26.53
N THR A 27 22.41 7.21 -25.27
CA THR A 27 23.54 7.95 -24.68
C THR A 27 24.74 7.04 -24.48
N SER A 28 25.95 7.57 -24.77
CA SER A 28 27.23 6.93 -24.47
C SER A 28 27.76 7.31 -23.07
N ALA A 29 27.10 8.22 -22.38
CA ALA A 29 27.49 8.63 -21.04
C ALA A 29 27.15 7.55 -19.99
N ASN A 30 27.88 7.56 -18.88
CA ASN A 30 27.50 6.80 -17.70
C ASN A 30 26.24 7.44 -17.09
N VAL A 31 25.16 6.68 -16.96
CA VAL A 31 23.88 7.19 -16.46
C VAL A 31 23.61 6.64 -15.05
N LEU A 32 23.33 7.55 -14.12
CA LEU A 32 22.80 7.22 -12.81
C LEU A 32 21.38 7.81 -12.71
N VAL A 33 20.39 6.93 -12.51
CA VAL A 33 18.98 7.30 -12.43
C VAL A 33 18.45 6.92 -11.07
N ILE A 34 17.79 7.86 -10.41
CA ILE A 34 16.90 7.59 -9.28
C ILE A 34 15.49 7.58 -9.84
N SER A 35 14.78 6.48 -9.74
CA SER A 35 13.42 6.37 -10.27
C SER A 35 12.64 5.23 -9.63
N HIS A 36 11.32 5.39 -9.57
CA HIS A 36 10.35 4.36 -9.22
C HIS A 36 9.59 3.82 -10.45
N ASP A 37 9.92 4.31 -11.65
CA ASP A 37 9.37 3.84 -12.92
C ASP A 37 9.94 2.47 -13.31
N ARG A 38 9.14 1.42 -13.13
CA ARG A 38 9.54 0.03 -13.40
C ARG A 38 9.91 -0.20 -14.86
N THR A 39 9.24 0.51 -15.79
CA THR A 39 9.53 0.43 -17.22
C THR A 39 10.92 0.99 -17.53
N LEU A 40 11.27 2.11 -16.92
CA LEU A 40 12.61 2.70 -17.02
C LEU A 40 13.67 1.81 -16.40
N LEU A 41 13.44 1.35 -15.15
CA LEU A 41 14.36 0.50 -14.41
C LEU A 41 14.63 -0.84 -15.13
N ASN A 42 13.65 -1.36 -15.87
CA ASN A 42 13.84 -2.56 -16.68
C ASN A 42 14.74 -2.38 -17.91
N GLN A 43 15.00 -1.14 -18.31
CA GLN A 43 15.91 -0.84 -19.41
C GLN A 43 17.37 -0.68 -18.95
N LEU A 44 17.61 -0.61 -17.66
CA LEU A 44 18.95 -0.44 -17.08
C LEU A 44 19.60 -1.79 -16.80
N PRO A 45 20.92 -1.92 -16.98
CA PRO A 45 21.66 -3.17 -16.83
C PRO A 45 21.91 -3.56 -15.37
N ALA A 46 21.71 -2.64 -14.44
CA ALA A 46 21.97 -2.84 -13.03
C ALA A 46 21.05 -1.99 -12.15
N ILE A 47 20.72 -2.52 -10.98
CA ILE A 47 19.94 -1.85 -9.94
C ILE A 47 20.78 -1.71 -8.68
N CYS A 48 20.70 -0.55 -8.05
CA CYS A 48 21.32 -0.26 -6.77
C CYS A 48 20.22 0.08 -5.76
N GLU A 49 20.03 -0.77 -4.75
CA GLU A 49 19.05 -0.53 -3.69
C GLU A 49 19.71 0.19 -2.53
N LEU A 50 19.18 1.35 -2.16
CA LEU A 50 19.55 2.07 -0.95
C LEU A 50 18.55 1.75 0.15
N SER A 51 19.02 1.17 1.26
CA SER A 51 18.21 0.81 2.41
C SER A 51 18.84 1.33 3.71
N SER A 52 18.15 1.16 4.84
CA SER A 52 18.70 1.45 6.18
C SER A 52 19.95 0.62 6.52
N GLN A 53 20.18 -0.49 5.81
CA GLN A 53 21.33 -1.37 5.98
C GLN A 53 22.52 -0.99 5.06
N GLY A 54 22.33 0.00 4.18
CA GLY A 54 23.31 0.46 3.22
C GLY A 54 22.90 0.25 1.76
N LEU A 55 23.90 0.19 0.89
CA LEU A 55 23.76 0.09 -0.55
C LEU A 55 23.98 -1.37 -0.99
N THR A 56 23.00 -1.93 -1.71
CA THR A 56 23.09 -3.28 -2.28
C THR A 56 23.00 -3.22 -3.79
N TYR A 57 23.98 -3.85 -4.47
CA TYR A 57 24.09 -3.86 -5.92
C TYR A 57 23.55 -5.17 -6.51
N TYR A 58 22.71 -5.06 -7.55
CA TYR A 58 22.16 -6.17 -8.30
C TYR A 58 22.57 -6.04 -9.77
N SER A 59 23.29 -7.05 -10.32
CA SER A 59 23.72 -7.10 -11.70
C SER A 59 22.60 -7.60 -12.60
N GLY A 60 21.60 -6.76 -12.87
CA GLY A 60 20.45 -7.09 -13.69
C GLY A 60 19.42 -5.97 -13.65
N ASN A 61 18.39 -6.08 -14.50
CA ASN A 61 17.30 -5.12 -14.57
C ASN A 61 16.34 -5.24 -13.36
N TYR A 62 15.27 -4.45 -13.36
CA TYR A 62 14.29 -4.45 -12.28
C TYR A 62 13.62 -5.82 -12.05
N ASP A 63 13.31 -6.57 -13.11
CA ASP A 63 12.69 -7.90 -13.00
C ASP A 63 13.65 -8.89 -12.32
N PHE A 64 14.94 -8.82 -12.62
CA PHE A 64 15.96 -9.63 -11.95
C PHE A 64 16.05 -9.26 -10.46
N TYR A 65 16.12 -7.96 -10.16
CA TYR A 65 16.10 -7.45 -8.79
C TYR A 65 14.87 -7.95 -8.02
N LYS A 66 13.67 -7.82 -8.59
CA LYS A 66 12.41 -8.25 -7.97
C LYS A 66 12.40 -9.76 -7.69
N LYS A 67 12.89 -10.57 -8.62
CA LYS A 67 13.03 -12.03 -8.39
C LYS A 67 13.97 -12.34 -7.23
N GLN A 68 15.14 -11.71 -7.19
CA GLN A 68 16.11 -11.93 -6.10
C GLN A 68 15.54 -11.48 -4.75
N LYS A 69 14.87 -10.33 -4.71
CA LYS A 69 14.22 -9.83 -3.50
C LYS A 69 13.12 -10.78 -3.00
N THR A 70 12.29 -11.28 -3.90
CA THR A 70 11.24 -12.25 -3.57
C THR A 70 11.82 -13.56 -3.03
N LEU A 71 12.91 -14.07 -3.62
CA LEU A 71 13.59 -15.26 -3.11
C LEU A 71 14.17 -15.03 -1.70
N GLN A 72 14.79 -13.88 -1.46
CA GLN A 72 15.29 -13.51 -0.13
C GLN A 72 14.16 -13.41 0.91
N GLN A 73 13.05 -12.76 0.55
CA GLN A 73 11.87 -12.62 1.42
C GLN A 73 11.26 -13.99 1.76
N ASN A 74 11.09 -14.86 0.76
CA ASN A 74 10.58 -16.22 0.97
C ASN A 74 11.50 -17.03 1.90
N ALA A 75 12.82 -16.94 1.72
CA ALA A 75 13.78 -17.60 2.59
C ALA A 75 13.68 -17.07 4.06
N LEU A 76 13.58 -15.76 4.23
CA LEU A 76 13.41 -15.16 5.57
C LEU A 76 12.07 -15.57 6.22
N THR A 77 10.98 -15.61 5.43
CA THR A 77 9.67 -16.06 5.90
C THR A 77 9.71 -17.52 6.34
N GLN A 78 10.33 -18.39 5.55
CA GLN A 78 10.54 -19.80 5.93
C GLN A 78 11.36 -19.94 7.21
N GLN A 79 12.47 -19.21 7.33
CA GLN A 79 13.28 -19.21 8.55
C GLN A 79 12.48 -18.72 9.77
N LEU A 80 11.63 -17.70 9.60
CA LEU A 80 10.76 -17.22 10.67
C LEU A 80 9.77 -18.29 11.13
N GLU A 81 9.14 -19.00 10.17
CA GLU A 81 8.22 -20.10 10.49
C GLU A 81 8.91 -21.26 11.22
N GLU A 82 10.10 -21.63 10.78
CA GLU A 82 10.91 -22.66 11.46
C GLU A 82 11.25 -22.26 12.91
N LYS A 83 11.70 -21.00 13.11
CA LYS A 83 11.97 -20.48 14.44
C LYS A 83 10.71 -20.39 15.31
N GLN A 84 9.55 -20.04 14.73
CA GLN A 84 8.27 -20.05 15.45
C GLN A 84 7.88 -21.47 15.90
N LYS A 85 8.05 -22.48 15.04
CA LYS A 85 7.81 -23.88 15.38
C LYS A 85 8.75 -24.35 16.50
N ALA A 86 10.05 -23.98 16.39
CA ALA A 86 11.04 -24.31 17.41
C ALA A 86 10.71 -23.66 18.77
N LEU A 87 10.28 -22.40 18.77
CA LEU A 87 9.87 -21.68 19.99
C LEU A 87 8.62 -22.33 20.64
N ARG A 88 7.62 -22.68 19.83
CA ARG A 88 6.44 -23.40 20.35
C ARG A 88 6.82 -24.73 21.00
N LEU A 89 7.71 -25.49 20.35
CA LEU A 89 8.19 -26.77 20.90
C LEU A 89 9.01 -26.56 22.18
N ALA A 90 9.92 -25.58 22.21
CA ALA A 90 10.72 -25.27 23.40
C ALA A 90 9.84 -24.89 24.60
N ARG A 91 8.81 -24.06 24.38
CA ARG A 91 7.83 -23.68 25.42
C ARG A 91 7.01 -24.88 25.91
N LYS A 92 6.60 -25.77 25.00
CA LYS A 92 5.86 -26.99 25.36
C LYS A 92 6.72 -27.90 26.23
N VAL A 93 7.96 -28.15 25.84
CA VAL A 93 8.91 -28.97 26.61
C VAL A 93 9.20 -28.35 27.98
N ALA A 94 9.43 -27.03 28.04
CA ALA A 94 9.62 -26.33 29.31
C ALA A 94 8.45 -26.55 30.28
N ARG A 95 7.24 -26.38 29.80
CA ARG A 95 6.01 -26.59 30.58
C ARG A 95 5.86 -28.05 31.06
N GLU A 96 6.09 -29.02 30.18
CA GLU A 96 6.02 -30.44 30.54
C GLU A 96 7.06 -30.80 31.60
N VAL A 97 8.29 -30.24 31.52
CA VAL A 97 9.34 -30.44 32.53
C VAL A 97 8.93 -29.81 33.86
N GLU A 98 8.38 -28.62 33.88
CA GLU A 98 7.87 -27.96 35.10
C GLU A 98 6.72 -28.77 35.74
N GLU A 99 5.76 -29.23 34.96
CA GLU A 99 4.62 -30.06 35.46
C GLU A 99 5.11 -31.39 36.03
N ARG A 100 6.10 -32.07 35.37
CA ARG A 100 6.68 -33.34 35.89
C ARG A 100 7.42 -33.08 37.17
N LYS A 101 8.19 -32.01 37.27
CA LYS A 101 8.91 -31.68 38.52
C LYS A 101 7.97 -31.31 39.65
N ALA A 102 6.95 -30.52 39.40
CA ALA A 102 5.93 -30.22 40.41
C ALA A 102 5.31 -31.50 40.98
N LYS A 103 4.94 -32.47 40.10
CA LYS A 103 4.44 -33.76 40.51
C LYS A 103 5.46 -34.60 41.30
N GLN A 104 6.75 -34.58 40.93
CA GLN A 104 7.84 -35.29 41.64
C GLN A 104 8.09 -34.67 43.01
N ASN A 105 8.10 -33.32 43.12
CA ASN A 105 8.30 -32.62 44.39
C ASN A 105 7.19 -32.99 45.41
N VAL A 106 5.90 -32.97 44.96
CA VAL A 106 4.76 -33.35 45.80
C VAL A 106 4.84 -34.83 46.24
N ARG A 107 5.25 -35.73 45.33
CA ARG A 107 5.46 -37.14 45.68
C ARG A 107 6.68 -37.33 46.61
N GLY A 108 7.76 -36.63 46.39
CA GLY A 108 8.95 -36.63 47.24
C GLY A 108 8.66 -36.19 48.67
N GLU A 109 7.91 -35.11 48.82
CA GLU A 109 7.47 -34.56 50.11
C GLU A 109 6.59 -35.55 50.87
N LYS A 110 5.59 -36.14 50.21
CA LYS A 110 4.72 -37.20 50.80
C LYS A 110 5.54 -38.45 51.24
N ASN A 111 6.50 -38.87 50.43
CA ASN A 111 7.32 -40.03 50.74
C ASN A 111 8.33 -39.73 51.86
N SER A 112 8.87 -38.53 51.98
CA SER A 112 9.77 -38.12 53.04
C SER A 112 9.09 -38.08 54.40
N ILE A 113 7.83 -37.64 54.42
CA ILE A 113 6.99 -37.65 55.62
C ILE A 113 6.67 -39.11 56.05
N LYS A 114 6.36 -40.02 55.10
CA LYS A 114 6.10 -41.43 55.40
C LYS A 114 7.31 -42.19 55.91
N LYS A 115 8.52 -41.81 55.49
CA LYS A 115 9.78 -42.47 55.88
C LYS A 115 10.40 -41.91 57.16
N GLY A 116 9.78 -40.92 57.82
CA GLY A 116 10.26 -40.35 59.08
C GLY A 116 11.62 -39.64 58.98
N ILE A 117 11.96 -39.04 57.82
CA ILE A 117 13.25 -38.37 57.60
C ILE A 117 13.35 -37.13 58.51
N PRO A 118 14.47 -36.91 59.19
CA PRO A 118 14.67 -35.72 60.03
C PRO A 118 14.52 -34.40 59.28
N ARG A 119 13.92 -33.40 59.92
CA ARG A 119 13.55 -32.10 59.32
C ARG A 119 14.76 -31.38 58.66
N ILE A 120 15.95 -31.52 59.26
CA ILE A 120 17.20 -30.93 58.75
C ILE A 120 17.58 -31.58 57.39
N MET A 121 17.41 -32.89 57.25
CA MET A 121 17.75 -33.63 56.04
C MET A 121 16.72 -33.40 54.94
N MET A 122 15.45 -33.17 55.29
CA MET A 122 14.42 -32.74 54.35
C MET A 122 14.72 -31.36 53.75
N GLY A 123 15.24 -30.41 54.56
CA GLY A 123 15.68 -29.08 54.07
C GLY A 123 16.80 -29.18 53.04
N ALA A 124 17.83 -29.99 53.28
CA ALA A 124 18.92 -30.20 52.34
C ALA A 124 18.45 -30.84 51.02
N LEU A 125 17.56 -31.83 51.06
CA LEU A 125 17.01 -32.47 49.88
C LEU A 125 16.10 -31.49 49.08
N LYS A 126 15.33 -30.64 49.76
CA LYS A 126 14.54 -29.61 49.15
C LYS A 126 15.40 -28.54 48.45
N ASN A 127 16.43 -28.04 49.11
CA ASN A 127 17.38 -27.07 48.51
C ASN A 127 18.05 -27.63 47.27
N ASN A 128 18.50 -28.90 47.28
CA ASN A 128 19.10 -29.54 46.11
C ASN A 128 18.10 -29.72 44.95
N ALA A 129 16.85 -30.04 45.26
CA ALA A 129 15.77 -30.13 44.25
C ALA A 129 15.43 -28.76 43.68
N GLU A 130 15.37 -27.70 44.50
CA GLU A 130 15.12 -26.33 44.07
C GLU A 130 16.29 -25.80 43.22
N ASN A 131 17.53 -26.00 43.60
CA ASN A 131 18.72 -25.60 42.81
C ASN A 131 18.77 -26.31 41.45
N SER A 132 18.46 -27.60 41.38
CA SER A 132 18.43 -28.35 40.13
C SER A 132 17.23 -27.89 39.25
N SER A 133 16.13 -27.49 39.87
CA SER A 133 14.94 -26.95 39.21
C SER A 133 15.21 -25.58 38.62
N SER A 134 15.83 -24.69 39.41
CA SER A 134 16.22 -23.35 38.97
C SER A 134 17.18 -23.39 37.79
N ARG A 135 18.17 -24.24 37.83
CA ARG A 135 19.18 -24.40 36.75
C ARG A 135 18.54 -24.87 35.44
N LEU A 136 17.60 -25.82 35.50
CA LEU A 136 16.86 -26.28 34.30
C LEU A 136 15.92 -25.23 33.76
N SER A 137 15.19 -24.49 34.62
CA SER A 137 14.35 -23.38 34.24
C SER A 137 15.15 -22.28 33.54
N SER A 138 16.30 -21.91 34.08
CA SER A 138 17.17 -20.88 33.45
C SER A 138 17.65 -21.30 32.06
N ILE A 139 18.02 -22.56 31.84
CA ILE A 139 18.41 -23.07 30.51
C ILE A 139 17.22 -22.97 29.51
N HIS A 140 16.01 -23.31 29.94
CA HIS A 140 14.84 -23.20 29.07
C HIS A 140 14.47 -21.75 28.76
N THR A 141 14.59 -20.87 29.76
CA THR A 141 14.36 -19.42 29.61
C THR A 141 15.37 -18.82 28.63
N GLU A 142 16.66 -19.06 28.82
CA GLU A 142 17.71 -18.58 27.94
C GLU A 142 17.49 -19.05 26.49
N LYS A 143 17.14 -20.33 26.30
CA LYS A 143 16.83 -20.87 24.96
C LYS A 143 15.63 -20.17 24.31
N THR A 144 14.56 -19.90 25.07
CA THR A 144 13.38 -19.21 24.55
C THR A 144 13.64 -17.74 24.25
N GLU A 145 14.44 -17.06 25.08
CA GLU A 145 14.87 -15.67 24.87
C GLU A 145 15.75 -15.54 23.63
N LYS A 146 16.72 -16.45 23.45
CA LYS A 146 17.57 -16.49 22.25
C LYS A 146 16.72 -16.65 20.97
N LEU A 147 15.79 -17.61 20.96
CA LEU A 147 14.90 -17.81 19.82
C LEU A 147 14.00 -16.58 19.55
N GLN A 148 13.54 -15.90 20.60
CA GLN A 148 12.76 -14.67 20.44
C GLN A 148 13.59 -13.52 19.89
N ALA A 149 14.84 -13.36 20.33
CA ALA A 149 15.77 -12.36 19.81
C ALA A 149 16.06 -12.59 18.31
N GLU A 150 16.38 -13.85 17.94
CA GLU A 150 16.59 -14.23 16.53
C GLU A 150 15.35 -13.95 15.68
N MET A 151 14.15 -14.30 16.16
CA MET A 151 12.89 -14.02 15.47
C MET A 151 12.63 -12.51 15.33
N SER A 152 12.98 -11.72 16.34
CA SER A 152 12.85 -10.27 16.29
C SER A 152 13.76 -9.67 15.21
N GLY A 153 14.99 -10.14 15.10
CA GLY A 153 15.93 -9.74 14.04
C GLY A 153 15.42 -10.11 12.63
N ILE A 154 14.87 -11.31 12.44
CA ILE A 154 14.30 -11.72 11.14
C ILE A 154 13.07 -10.88 10.82
N LYS A 155 12.19 -10.61 11.80
CA LYS A 155 10.99 -9.77 11.59
C LYS A 155 11.32 -8.33 11.18
N SER A 156 12.39 -7.74 11.72
CA SER A 156 12.83 -6.40 11.34
C SER A 156 13.42 -6.33 9.92
N SER A 157 13.85 -7.47 9.37
CA SER A 157 14.38 -7.57 8.00
C SER A 157 13.32 -7.95 6.96
N LEU A 158 12.12 -8.37 7.40
CA LEU A 158 10.99 -8.65 6.50
C LEU A 158 10.19 -7.38 6.25
N PRO A 159 9.81 -7.09 5.00
CA PRO A 159 8.88 -6.02 4.70
C PRO A 159 7.52 -6.29 5.37
N GLN A 160 6.88 -5.24 5.85
CA GLN A 160 5.59 -5.38 6.56
C GLN A 160 4.41 -5.68 5.63
N THR A 161 4.65 -5.74 4.32
CA THR A 161 3.65 -5.89 3.26
C THR A 161 2.94 -7.24 3.20
N ASP A 162 3.48 -8.27 3.85
CA ASP A 162 3.00 -9.67 3.69
C ASP A 162 1.58 -9.97 4.21
N LYS A 163 0.81 -8.98 4.68
CA LYS A 163 -0.55 -9.22 5.22
C LYS A 163 -1.55 -8.11 4.90
N LEU A 164 -1.48 -7.52 3.71
CA LEU A 164 -2.58 -6.70 3.22
C LEU A 164 -3.82 -7.59 2.96
N LYS A 165 -4.52 -7.98 4.02
CA LYS A 165 -5.91 -8.37 3.90
C LYS A 165 -6.71 -7.09 3.71
N THR A 166 -6.91 -6.73 2.46
CA THR A 166 -7.79 -5.64 2.06
C THR A 166 -9.21 -6.18 2.04
N ASP A 167 -9.85 -6.16 3.19
CA ASP A 167 -11.26 -6.49 3.28
C ASP A 167 -12.06 -5.19 3.04
N PHE A 168 -12.17 -4.77 1.77
CA PHE A 168 -13.22 -3.82 1.42
C PHE A 168 -14.57 -4.52 1.58
N ASN A 169 -15.49 -3.89 2.29
CA ASN A 169 -16.88 -4.29 2.21
C ASN A 169 -17.32 -4.19 0.75
N ALA A 170 -18.12 -5.13 0.27
CA ALA A 170 -18.62 -5.08 -1.10
C ALA A 170 -19.39 -3.77 -1.34
N SER A 171 -19.22 -3.16 -2.52
CA SER A 171 -20.10 -2.07 -2.97
C SER A 171 -21.55 -2.52 -2.86
N HIS A 172 -22.43 -1.63 -2.40
CA HIS A 172 -23.87 -1.92 -2.27
C HIS A 172 -24.57 -2.03 -3.63
N LEU A 173 -23.87 -1.73 -4.74
CA LEU A 173 -24.45 -1.74 -6.07
C LEU A 173 -24.33 -3.12 -6.73
N HIS A 174 -25.39 -3.52 -7.43
CA HIS A 174 -25.35 -4.70 -8.28
C HIS A 174 -24.27 -4.57 -9.36
N VAL A 175 -23.47 -5.61 -9.53
CA VAL A 175 -22.47 -5.69 -10.62
C VAL A 175 -23.21 -5.54 -11.97
N GLY A 176 -22.68 -4.68 -12.84
CA GLY A 176 -23.26 -4.40 -14.14
C GLY A 176 -24.34 -3.31 -14.18
N LYS A 177 -24.76 -2.72 -13.02
CA LYS A 177 -25.62 -1.54 -13.00
C LYS A 177 -24.96 -0.41 -13.77
N VAL A 178 -25.70 0.24 -14.68
CA VAL A 178 -25.20 1.41 -15.41
C VAL A 178 -25.07 2.58 -14.44
N LEU A 179 -23.86 3.10 -14.29
CA LEU A 179 -23.53 4.24 -13.44
C LEU A 179 -23.56 5.55 -14.23
N VAL A 180 -22.96 5.55 -15.41
CA VAL A 180 -22.89 6.70 -16.31
C VAL A 180 -23.15 6.25 -17.74
N LYS A 181 -23.97 7.01 -18.46
CA LYS A 181 -24.20 6.84 -19.89
C LYS A 181 -24.00 8.19 -20.57
N ALA A 182 -22.96 8.28 -21.37
CA ALA A 182 -22.62 9.45 -22.17
C ALA A 182 -23.01 9.19 -23.62
N LYS A 183 -23.68 10.11 -24.25
CA LYS A 183 -24.06 10.08 -25.67
C LYS A 183 -23.69 11.41 -26.31
N ASP A 184 -22.81 11.36 -27.28
CA ASP A 184 -22.33 12.49 -28.08
C ASP A 184 -21.89 13.71 -27.25
N VAL A 185 -21.22 13.42 -26.11
CA VAL A 185 -20.82 14.41 -25.10
C VAL A 185 -19.59 15.17 -25.56
N ASN A 186 -19.67 16.49 -25.53
CA ASN A 186 -18.51 17.38 -25.63
C ASN A 186 -18.59 18.49 -24.56
N PHE A 187 -17.50 19.22 -24.40
CA PHE A 187 -17.38 20.29 -23.42
C PHE A 187 -16.54 21.44 -23.96
N HIS A 188 -16.91 22.66 -23.60
CA HIS A 188 -16.08 23.84 -23.81
C HIS A 188 -16.08 24.69 -22.53
N TYR A 189 -14.94 25.27 -22.23
CA TYR A 189 -14.85 26.25 -21.16
C TYR A 189 -15.40 27.58 -21.64
N PRO A 190 -16.20 28.29 -20.80
CA PRO A 190 -16.64 29.64 -21.16
C PRO A 190 -15.39 30.52 -21.38
N SER A 191 -15.34 31.22 -22.51
CA SER A 191 -14.27 32.15 -22.81
C SER A 191 -14.32 33.31 -21.81
N LEU A 192 -13.21 33.51 -21.09
CA LEU A 192 -13.04 34.64 -20.16
C LEU A 192 -12.85 35.99 -20.88
N ALA A 193 -12.85 36.03 -22.20
CA ALA A 193 -12.65 37.21 -23.03
C ALA A 193 -13.96 37.70 -23.67
N ALA A 194 -14.82 38.30 -22.87
CA ALA A 194 -15.78 39.25 -23.41
C ALA A 194 -15.73 40.53 -22.56
N SER A 195 -14.74 41.36 -22.82
CA SER A 195 -14.89 42.81 -22.59
C SER A 195 -16.09 43.26 -23.41
N PRO A 196 -16.99 44.08 -22.85
CA PRO A 196 -18.27 44.44 -23.53
C PRO A 196 -18.10 45.32 -24.78
N MET A 197 -16.93 45.45 -25.34
CA MET A 197 -16.64 46.48 -26.37
C MET A 197 -16.06 45.97 -27.70
N GLU A 198 -15.95 44.65 -27.93
CA GLU A 198 -15.52 44.15 -29.25
C GLU A 198 -16.62 43.24 -29.87
N THR A 199 -17.57 43.87 -30.54
CA THR A 199 -18.48 43.25 -31.49
C THR A 199 -17.78 42.98 -32.82
N THR A 200 -17.02 41.88 -32.92
CA THR A 200 -16.61 41.38 -34.25
C THR A 200 -16.31 39.87 -34.16
N ARG A 201 -17.23 39.09 -34.72
CA ARG A 201 -17.27 37.65 -34.99
C ARG A 201 -17.32 36.74 -33.72
N PRO A 202 -18.30 35.85 -33.63
CA PRO A 202 -18.21 34.77 -32.68
C PRO A 202 -17.01 33.94 -33.07
N GLU A 203 -15.92 33.99 -32.24
CA GLU A 203 -14.87 32.98 -32.32
C GLU A 203 -15.56 31.63 -32.18
N ALA A 204 -15.26 30.72 -33.11
CA ALA A 204 -15.78 29.36 -33.06
C ALA A 204 -15.45 28.77 -31.70
N VAL A 205 -16.48 28.46 -30.92
CA VAL A 205 -16.30 27.85 -29.60
C VAL A 205 -15.48 26.58 -29.81
N LYS A 206 -14.26 26.56 -29.28
CA LYS A 206 -13.35 25.43 -29.43
C LYS A 206 -13.81 24.31 -28.49
N GLU A 207 -14.38 23.27 -29.07
CA GLU A 207 -14.69 22.06 -28.36
C GLU A 207 -13.43 21.44 -27.75
N LEU A 208 -13.57 20.82 -26.58
CA LEU A 208 -12.43 20.24 -25.85
C LEU A 208 -11.91 18.98 -26.54
N TRP A 209 -12.81 18.17 -27.11
CA TRP A 209 -12.47 16.94 -27.82
C TRP A 209 -12.80 17.08 -29.30
N SER A 210 -11.90 16.58 -30.15
CA SER A 210 -12.06 16.62 -31.61
C SER A 210 -13.28 15.81 -32.10
N SER A 211 -13.66 14.80 -31.33
CA SER A 211 -14.85 13.99 -31.54
C SER A 211 -15.65 13.85 -30.25
N SER A 212 -16.98 13.92 -30.34
CA SER A 212 -17.87 13.75 -29.19
C SER A 212 -17.75 12.35 -28.59
N LEU A 213 -17.81 12.27 -27.27
CA LEU A 213 -17.61 11.04 -26.53
C LEU A 213 -18.92 10.28 -26.33
N THR A 214 -18.95 9.03 -26.72
CA THR A 214 -20.08 8.12 -26.44
C THR A 214 -19.56 6.86 -25.74
N PHE A 215 -19.95 6.68 -24.49
CA PHE A 215 -19.54 5.54 -23.67
C PHE A 215 -20.55 5.20 -22.58
N GLN A 216 -20.38 4.02 -22.01
CA GLN A 216 -21.17 3.58 -20.86
C GLN A 216 -20.21 3.00 -19.80
N LEU A 217 -20.44 3.41 -18.55
CA LEU A 217 -19.72 2.91 -17.36
C LEU A 217 -20.67 2.12 -16.48
N ARG A 218 -20.28 0.93 -16.10
CA ARG A 218 -21.07 0.03 -15.26
C ARG A 218 -20.37 -0.23 -13.94
N SER A 219 -21.15 -0.61 -12.93
CA SER A 219 -20.62 -1.06 -11.64
C SER A 219 -19.71 -2.27 -11.83
N GLY A 220 -18.48 -2.18 -11.31
CA GLY A 220 -17.43 -3.18 -11.46
C GLY A 220 -16.52 -2.98 -12.69
N ASP A 221 -16.79 -2.01 -13.56
CA ASP A 221 -15.90 -1.69 -14.68
C ASP A 221 -14.55 -1.14 -14.16
N ARG A 222 -13.49 -1.51 -14.87
CA ARG A 222 -12.13 -1.00 -14.66
C ARG A 222 -11.65 -0.32 -15.93
N LEU A 223 -11.45 0.99 -15.86
CA LEU A 223 -11.25 1.86 -17.02
C LEU A 223 -10.03 2.75 -16.82
N SER A 224 -9.19 2.90 -17.84
CA SER A 224 -8.19 3.97 -17.90
C SER A 224 -8.60 5.08 -18.87
N LEU A 225 -8.31 6.33 -18.47
CA LEU A 225 -8.41 7.49 -19.36
C LEU A 225 -7.02 7.81 -19.89
N LYS A 226 -6.85 7.77 -21.21
CA LYS A 226 -5.60 8.09 -21.89
C LYS A 226 -5.74 9.35 -22.73
N GLY A 227 -4.65 10.07 -22.88
CA GLY A 227 -4.56 11.28 -23.70
C GLY A 227 -3.38 12.15 -23.25
N LYS A 228 -2.97 13.07 -24.11
CA LYS A 228 -1.90 14.03 -23.82
C LYS A 228 -2.23 14.92 -22.62
N ASN A 229 -1.23 15.60 -22.09
CA ASN A 229 -1.48 16.63 -21.10
C ASN A 229 -2.36 17.73 -21.71
N GLY A 230 -3.41 18.14 -20.98
CA GLY A 230 -4.39 19.11 -21.51
C GLY A 230 -5.50 18.52 -22.39
N SER A 231 -5.55 17.20 -22.64
CA SER A 231 -6.61 16.57 -23.46
C SER A 231 -7.99 16.49 -22.76
N GLY A 232 -8.16 17.09 -21.59
CA GLY A 232 -9.47 17.11 -20.91
C GLY A 232 -9.78 15.90 -20.02
N LYS A 233 -8.78 15.09 -19.62
CA LYS A 233 -8.96 13.93 -18.72
C LYS A 233 -9.65 14.32 -17.42
N THR A 234 -9.13 15.33 -16.72
CA THR A 234 -9.70 15.83 -15.46
C THR A 234 -11.10 16.45 -15.68
N THR A 235 -11.35 17.08 -16.83
CA THR A 235 -12.68 17.59 -17.18
C THR A 235 -13.68 16.45 -17.32
N LEU A 236 -13.31 15.37 -18.02
CA LEU A 236 -14.15 14.19 -18.14
C LEU A 236 -14.47 13.56 -16.78
N LEU A 237 -13.46 13.48 -15.87
CA LEU A 237 -13.70 13.00 -14.50
C LEU A 237 -14.73 13.89 -13.78
N LYS A 238 -14.62 15.22 -13.87
CA LYS A 238 -15.58 16.15 -13.26
C LYS A 238 -16.97 16.01 -13.83
N LEU A 239 -17.11 15.74 -15.15
CA LEU A 239 -18.39 15.42 -15.77
C LEU A 239 -18.96 14.09 -15.23
N ILE A 240 -18.15 13.05 -15.10
CA ILE A 240 -18.54 11.75 -14.52
C ILE A 240 -18.97 11.93 -13.06
N MET A 241 -18.25 12.71 -12.26
CA MET A 241 -18.63 13.03 -10.87
C MET A 241 -19.85 13.93 -10.76
N GLY A 242 -20.20 14.68 -11.84
CA GLY A 242 -21.29 15.62 -11.89
C GLY A 242 -21.00 16.99 -11.26
N GLU A 243 -19.73 17.29 -11.14
CA GLU A 243 -19.25 18.61 -10.77
C GLU A 243 -19.37 19.60 -11.95
N LEU A 244 -19.34 19.05 -13.17
CA LEU A 244 -19.60 19.78 -14.42
C LEU A 244 -20.74 19.13 -15.18
N HIS A 245 -21.38 19.92 -16.05
CA HIS A 245 -22.37 19.45 -17.02
C HIS A 245 -21.80 19.54 -18.43
N PRO A 246 -22.09 18.58 -19.33
CA PRO A 246 -21.65 18.66 -20.72
C PRO A 246 -22.28 19.88 -21.39
N THR A 247 -21.53 20.51 -22.28
CA THR A 247 -22.03 21.61 -23.09
C THR A 247 -22.79 21.09 -24.29
N ASP A 248 -22.43 19.91 -24.81
CA ASP A 248 -23.06 19.22 -25.90
C ASP A 248 -23.28 17.76 -25.56
N GLY A 249 -24.33 17.18 -26.14
CA GLY A 249 -24.72 15.80 -25.87
C GLY A 249 -25.47 15.62 -24.54
N VAL A 250 -25.58 14.38 -24.09
CA VAL A 250 -26.31 14.02 -22.87
C VAL A 250 -25.48 13.08 -22.02
N MET A 251 -25.37 13.38 -20.73
CA MET A 251 -24.79 12.49 -19.74
C MET A 251 -25.78 12.15 -18.64
N GLU A 252 -26.25 10.91 -18.65
CA GLU A 252 -27.14 10.36 -17.63
C GLU A 252 -26.29 9.72 -16.52
N ARG A 253 -26.63 10.00 -15.26
CA ARG A 253 -25.91 9.48 -14.08
C ARG A 253 -26.90 8.83 -13.12
N ALA A 254 -26.58 7.61 -12.69
CA ALA A 254 -27.26 6.97 -11.58
C ALA A 254 -26.76 7.54 -10.23
N GLY A 255 -27.48 7.27 -9.15
CA GLY A 255 -26.97 7.52 -7.81
C GLY A 255 -25.85 6.52 -7.48
N PHE A 256 -24.66 7.03 -7.20
CA PHE A 256 -23.49 6.29 -6.71
C PHE A 256 -22.58 7.21 -5.88
N THR A 257 -21.78 6.61 -5.03
CA THR A 257 -20.74 7.30 -4.25
C THR A 257 -19.40 7.13 -4.93
N SER A 258 -18.63 8.22 -5.06
CA SER A 258 -17.30 8.19 -5.63
C SER A 258 -16.27 8.83 -4.70
N VAL A 259 -15.04 8.33 -4.75
CA VAL A 259 -13.90 8.94 -4.09
C VAL A 259 -12.84 9.24 -5.14
N TYR A 260 -12.38 10.49 -5.13
CA TYR A 260 -11.34 10.99 -6.00
C TYR A 260 -10.02 11.09 -5.22
N LEU A 261 -9.05 10.30 -5.64
CA LEU A 261 -7.69 10.34 -5.13
C LEU A 261 -6.85 11.16 -6.12
N ASP A 262 -6.68 12.42 -5.79
CA ASP A 262 -5.99 13.42 -6.59
C ASP A 262 -4.48 13.46 -6.27
N GLN A 263 -3.73 14.14 -7.13
CA GLN A 263 -2.29 14.35 -6.96
C GLN A 263 -1.92 15.23 -5.75
N GLU A 264 -2.85 16.04 -5.25
CA GLU A 264 -2.66 16.93 -4.11
C GLU A 264 -3.01 16.27 -2.77
N TYR A 265 -3.54 15.04 -2.82
CA TYR A 265 -3.98 14.28 -1.65
C TYR A 265 -5.00 15.06 -0.80
N SER A 266 -5.98 15.68 -1.44
CA SER A 266 -6.99 16.56 -0.81
C SER A 266 -7.80 15.91 0.32
N LEU A 267 -7.87 14.58 0.34
CA LEU A 267 -8.47 13.80 1.44
C LEU A 267 -7.70 13.94 2.76
N VAL A 268 -6.41 14.27 2.72
CA VAL A 268 -5.56 14.36 3.91
C VAL A 268 -5.49 15.80 4.41
N ARG A 269 -5.94 16.05 5.62
CA ARG A 269 -5.86 17.36 6.26
C ARG A 269 -4.50 17.57 6.91
N ASN A 270 -3.74 18.54 6.43
CA ASN A 270 -2.36 18.81 6.86
C ASN A 270 -2.23 19.16 8.35
N GLU A 271 -3.29 19.70 8.96
CA GLU A 271 -3.35 20.15 10.35
C GLU A 271 -3.50 18.99 11.35
N ARG A 272 -3.91 17.81 10.86
CA ARG A 272 -4.12 16.62 11.71
C ARG A 272 -2.87 15.78 11.81
N SER A 273 -2.78 14.99 12.88
CA SER A 273 -1.84 13.87 12.94
C SER A 273 -2.39 12.67 12.14
N VAL A 274 -1.50 11.70 11.84
CA VAL A 274 -1.88 10.46 11.16
C VAL A 274 -3.06 9.76 11.85
N LEU A 275 -3.00 9.61 13.16
CA LEU A 275 -4.08 8.97 13.93
C LEU A 275 -5.36 9.80 13.91
N GLN A 276 -5.27 11.10 14.14
CA GLN A 276 -6.44 12.00 14.07
C GLN A 276 -7.10 12.01 12.70
N GLN A 277 -6.29 11.92 11.63
CA GLN A 277 -6.81 11.82 10.27
C GLN A 277 -7.58 10.50 10.07
N ALA A 278 -7.03 9.38 10.54
CA ALA A 278 -7.68 8.08 10.47
C ALA A 278 -8.98 8.03 11.31
N GLU A 279 -8.95 8.56 12.53
CA GLU A 279 -10.12 8.64 13.42
C GLU A 279 -11.24 9.49 12.83
N ALA A 280 -10.93 10.54 12.09
CA ALA A 280 -11.93 11.38 11.43
C ALA A 280 -12.73 10.63 10.34
N PHE A 281 -12.23 9.50 9.83
CA PHE A 281 -12.93 8.61 8.91
C PHE A 281 -13.62 7.44 9.61
N ASN A 282 -13.45 7.30 10.93
CA ASN A 282 -14.01 6.17 11.68
C ASN A 282 -15.49 6.36 12.03
N HIS A 283 -16.34 6.42 11.02
CA HIS A 283 -17.80 6.52 11.20
C HIS A 283 -18.43 5.20 11.67
N ARG A 284 -17.70 4.06 11.50
CA ARG A 284 -18.11 2.74 12.01
C ARG A 284 -17.88 2.55 13.51
N HIS A 285 -17.27 3.53 14.16
CA HIS A 285 -16.89 3.43 15.57
C HIS A 285 -16.01 2.21 15.87
N LEU A 286 -15.08 1.90 14.96
CA LEU A 286 -14.08 0.85 15.21
C LEU A 286 -13.31 1.16 16.50
N PRO A 287 -13.01 0.13 17.30
CA PRO A 287 -12.14 0.31 18.46
C PRO A 287 -10.77 0.86 18.03
N GLU A 288 -10.15 1.67 18.85
CA GLU A 288 -8.86 2.33 18.55
C GLU A 288 -7.77 1.34 18.12
N HIS A 289 -7.75 0.14 18.70
CA HIS A 289 -6.78 -0.90 18.33
C HIS A 289 -6.96 -1.44 16.91
N GLU A 290 -8.18 -1.46 16.37
CA GLU A 290 -8.45 -1.83 14.99
C GLU A 290 -8.01 -0.75 14.02
N VAL A 291 -8.30 0.53 14.31
CA VAL A 291 -7.80 1.67 13.55
C VAL A 291 -6.27 1.63 13.46
N LYS A 292 -5.60 1.44 14.60
CA LYS A 292 -4.14 1.29 14.69
C LYS A 292 -3.62 0.08 13.93
N THR A 293 -4.37 -1.01 13.91
CA THR A 293 -4.03 -2.22 13.13
C THR A 293 -4.09 -1.95 11.64
N ILE A 294 -5.13 -1.22 11.17
CA ILE A 294 -5.22 -0.80 9.76
C ILE A 294 -4.06 0.12 9.42
N LEU A 295 -3.79 1.14 10.22
CA LEU A 295 -2.66 2.04 10.00
C LEU A 295 -1.33 1.30 9.89
N ASN A 296 -1.06 0.34 10.78
CA ASN A 296 0.15 -0.49 10.70
C ASN A 296 0.24 -1.30 9.40
N ARG A 297 -0.88 -1.79 8.87
CA ARG A 297 -0.90 -2.50 7.57
C ARG A 297 -0.51 -1.60 6.40
N TYR A 298 -0.78 -0.30 6.52
CA TYR A 298 -0.40 0.72 5.53
C TYR A 298 0.92 1.42 5.89
N LEU A 299 1.78 0.75 6.66
CA LEU A 299 3.13 1.21 7.04
C LEU A 299 3.14 2.49 7.89
N PHE A 300 2.16 2.66 8.77
CA PHE A 300 2.16 3.68 9.82
C PHE A 300 2.36 3.02 11.19
N PRO A 301 3.61 2.75 11.61
CA PRO A 301 3.92 2.19 12.91
C PRO A 301 3.65 3.21 14.04
N ARG A 302 3.69 2.75 15.28
CA ARG A 302 3.29 3.51 16.47
C ARG A 302 3.99 4.86 16.63
N ASP A 303 5.25 4.94 16.26
CA ASP A 303 6.10 6.13 16.36
C ASP A 303 5.68 7.27 15.41
N VAL A 304 4.96 6.95 14.32
CA VAL A 304 4.48 7.96 13.35
C VAL A 304 3.02 8.35 13.54
N TRP A 305 2.25 7.75 14.44
CA TRP A 305 0.83 8.08 14.61
C TRP A 305 0.56 9.53 15.00
N ASN A 306 1.49 10.15 15.75
CA ASN A 306 1.41 11.55 16.16
C ASN A 306 2.12 12.50 15.18
N LYS A 307 2.71 11.99 14.08
CA LYS A 307 3.36 12.81 13.05
C LYS A 307 2.30 13.66 12.33
N PRO A 308 2.49 14.98 12.21
CA PRO A 308 1.59 15.82 11.43
C PRO A 308 1.53 15.40 9.98
N CYS A 309 0.34 15.39 9.38
CA CYS A 309 0.16 15.02 7.97
C CYS A 309 0.89 15.95 7.00
N SER A 310 1.16 17.20 7.39
CA SER A 310 1.98 18.15 6.63
C SER A 310 3.42 17.68 6.41
N LYS A 311 3.95 16.80 7.29
CA LYS A 311 5.30 16.24 7.21
C LYS A 311 5.36 14.88 6.50
N LEU A 312 4.26 14.41 5.96
CA LEU A 312 4.20 13.17 5.21
C LEU A 312 4.68 13.40 3.77
N SER A 313 5.42 12.42 3.22
CA SER A 313 5.71 12.36 1.78
C SER A 313 4.44 12.12 0.98
N GLY A 314 4.48 12.32 -0.35
CA GLY A 314 3.36 12.01 -1.24
C GLY A 314 2.90 10.55 -1.11
N GLY A 315 3.84 9.61 -1.09
CA GLY A 315 3.56 8.19 -0.89
C GLY A 315 2.91 7.88 0.46
N GLU A 316 3.41 8.49 1.54
CA GLU A 316 2.78 8.38 2.86
C GLU A 316 1.35 8.96 2.85
N LYS A 317 1.12 10.11 2.23
CA LYS A 317 -0.23 10.71 2.11
C LYS A 317 -1.19 9.82 1.33
N MET A 318 -0.74 9.24 0.21
CA MET A 318 -1.55 8.30 -0.57
C MET A 318 -1.92 7.05 0.25
N ARG A 319 -0.95 6.44 0.93
CA ARG A 319 -1.21 5.29 1.82
C ARG A 319 -2.17 5.65 2.96
N LEU A 320 -2.04 6.86 3.53
CA LEU A 320 -2.95 7.34 4.56
C LEU A 320 -4.37 7.55 4.01
N SER A 321 -4.51 8.14 2.81
CA SER A 321 -5.82 8.29 2.14
C SER A 321 -6.51 6.94 1.99
N VAL A 322 -5.79 5.95 1.46
CA VAL A 322 -6.34 4.60 1.27
C VAL A 322 -6.68 3.94 2.62
N SER A 323 -5.82 4.09 3.65
CA SER A 323 -6.12 3.55 4.98
C SER A 323 -7.36 4.21 5.62
N CYS A 324 -7.57 5.51 5.43
CA CYS A 324 -8.77 6.22 5.86
C CYS A 324 -10.03 5.66 5.19
N LEU A 325 -9.96 5.35 3.89
CA LEU A 325 -11.09 4.74 3.17
C LEU A 325 -11.39 3.31 3.64
N MET A 326 -10.37 2.56 4.08
CA MET A 326 -10.56 1.24 4.70
C MET A 326 -11.20 1.33 6.10
N ILE A 327 -11.00 2.44 6.79
CA ILE A 327 -11.59 2.71 8.10
C ILE A 327 -13.03 3.21 7.97
N ALA A 328 -13.35 3.91 6.87
CA ALA A 328 -14.67 4.46 6.62
C ALA A 328 -15.77 3.40 6.58
N ASP A 329 -17.00 3.79 6.92
CA ASP A 329 -18.16 2.89 6.99
C ASP A 329 -18.60 2.40 5.61
N ASN A 330 -18.61 3.33 4.66
CA ASN A 330 -19.11 3.05 3.31
C ASN A 330 -17.94 2.94 2.34
N THR A 331 -17.76 1.74 1.81
CA THR A 331 -16.90 1.55 0.64
C THR A 331 -17.52 2.31 -0.53
N PRO A 332 -16.82 3.25 -1.18
CA PRO A 332 -17.36 3.97 -2.34
C PRO A 332 -17.69 2.98 -3.46
N ASP A 333 -18.65 3.33 -4.29
CA ASP A 333 -19.02 2.54 -5.46
C ASP A 333 -18.01 2.69 -6.61
N MET A 334 -17.25 3.80 -6.58
CA MET A 334 -16.29 4.14 -7.61
C MET A 334 -15.03 4.79 -6.99
N PHE A 335 -13.87 4.25 -7.33
CA PHE A 335 -12.58 4.92 -7.14
C PHE A 335 -12.16 5.64 -8.42
N ILE A 336 -11.77 6.88 -8.27
CA ILE A 336 -11.17 7.69 -9.32
C ILE A 336 -9.74 8.00 -8.88
N LEU A 337 -8.77 7.58 -9.68
CA LEU A 337 -7.34 7.67 -9.39
C LEU A 337 -6.69 8.57 -10.44
N ASP A 338 -6.12 9.69 -10.00
CA ASP A 338 -5.42 10.62 -10.91
C ASP A 338 -3.93 10.56 -10.65
N GLU A 339 -3.20 9.90 -11.56
CA GLU A 339 -1.76 9.62 -11.48
C GLU A 339 -1.32 9.05 -10.11
N PRO A 340 -1.94 7.96 -9.65
CA PRO A 340 -1.77 7.44 -8.29
C PRO A 340 -0.36 6.90 -8.01
N THR A 341 0.46 6.71 -9.05
CA THR A 341 1.83 6.19 -8.93
C THR A 341 2.90 7.28 -8.93
N ASN A 342 2.53 8.55 -9.23
CA ASN A 342 3.49 9.64 -9.23
C ASN A 342 4.00 9.94 -7.82
N ASN A 343 5.29 10.19 -7.70
CA ASN A 343 5.98 10.49 -6.43
C ASN A 343 5.82 9.40 -5.35
N LEU A 344 5.52 8.16 -5.74
CA LEU A 344 5.43 7.03 -4.82
C LEU A 344 6.67 6.15 -4.91
N ASP A 345 7.16 5.70 -3.76
CA ASP A 345 8.14 4.62 -3.71
C ASP A 345 7.51 3.28 -4.16
N ILE A 346 8.36 2.34 -4.53
CA ILE A 346 7.94 1.02 -5.06
C ILE A 346 7.04 0.28 -4.05
N GLU A 347 7.34 0.39 -2.75
CA GLU A 347 6.55 -0.26 -1.69
C GLU A 347 5.15 0.33 -1.59
N SER A 348 5.01 1.66 -1.67
CA SER A 348 3.71 2.35 -1.73
C SER A 348 2.92 1.95 -2.97
N ILE A 349 3.57 1.86 -4.14
CA ILE A 349 2.93 1.40 -5.39
C ILE A 349 2.40 -0.02 -5.22
N GLU A 350 3.17 -0.94 -4.63
CA GLU A 350 2.73 -2.32 -4.41
C GLU A 350 1.52 -2.40 -3.46
N ILE A 351 1.52 -1.62 -2.38
CA ILE A 351 0.41 -1.55 -1.43
C ILE A 351 -0.87 -1.05 -2.12
N ILE A 352 -0.78 0.06 -2.86
CA ILE A 352 -1.93 0.64 -3.54
C ILE A 352 -2.44 -0.29 -4.64
N THR A 353 -1.54 -0.88 -5.42
CA THR A 353 -1.86 -1.87 -6.45
C THR A 353 -2.64 -3.05 -5.85
N ALA A 354 -2.14 -3.63 -4.76
CA ALA A 354 -2.81 -4.73 -4.06
C ALA A 354 -4.19 -4.31 -3.54
N THR A 355 -4.31 -3.11 -3.00
CA THR A 355 -5.55 -2.56 -2.47
C THR A 355 -6.59 -2.35 -3.59
N ILE A 356 -6.20 -1.71 -4.69
CA ILE A 356 -7.10 -1.46 -5.83
C ILE A 356 -7.48 -2.78 -6.53
N ARG A 357 -6.55 -3.73 -6.63
CA ARG A 357 -6.85 -5.07 -7.17
C ARG A 357 -7.92 -5.81 -6.38
N ALA A 358 -7.87 -5.72 -5.04
CA ALA A 358 -8.82 -6.37 -4.15
C ALA A 358 -10.19 -5.66 -4.10
N TYR A 359 -10.26 -4.40 -4.52
CA TYR A 359 -11.50 -3.63 -4.55
C TYR A 359 -12.42 -4.16 -5.65
N ALA A 360 -13.67 -4.49 -5.29
CA ALA A 360 -14.66 -5.07 -6.21
C ALA A 360 -15.54 -4.03 -6.96
N GLY A 361 -15.47 -2.75 -6.58
CA GLY A 361 -16.24 -1.68 -7.22
C GLY A 361 -15.61 -1.17 -8.51
N THR A 362 -16.16 -0.09 -9.03
CA THR A 362 -15.72 0.56 -10.28
C THR A 362 -14.41 1.32 -10.06
N VAL A 363 -13.48 1.22 -10.98
CA VAL A 363 -12.22 1.96 -10.95
C VAL A 363 -12.04 2.73 -12.24
N ILE A 364 -11.78 4.03 -12.13
CA ILE A 364 -11.32 4.87 -13.23
C ILE A 364 -9.91 5.34 -12.85
N ALA A 365 -8.92 5.12 -13.71
CA ALA A 365 -7.57 5.58 -13.48
C ALA A 365 -7.04 6.42 -14.64
N ILE A 366 -6.41 7.53 -14.32
CA ILE A 366 -5.47 8.23 -15.19
C ILE A 366 -4.11 7.78 -14.72
N SER A 367 -3.36 7.07 -15.53
CA SER A 367 -1.99 6.68 -15.21
C SER A 367 -1.18 6.42 -16.47
N HIS A 368 0.09 6.81 -16.40
CA HIS A 368 1.10 6.51 -17.42
C HIS A 368 1.92 5.25 -17.07
N ASP A 369 1.69 4.66 -15.89
CA ASP A 369 2.30 3.40 -15.45
C ASP A 369 1.53 2.20 -15.99
N ARG A 370 2.06 1.59 -17.06
CA ARG A 370 1.45 0.41 -17.71
C ARG A 370 1.41 -0.80 -16.81
N GLU A 371 2.43 -0.99 -15.96
CA GLU A 371 2.50 -2.11 -15.03
C GLU A 371 1.42 -1.97 -13.95
N PHE A 372 1.23 -0.75 -13.40
CA PHE A 372 0.16 -0.46 -12.46
C PHE A 372 -1.22 -0.78 -13.04
N LEU A 373 -1.52 -0.30 -14.27
CA LEU A 373 -2.80 -0.56 -14.93
C LEU A 373 -3.04 -2.07 -15.12
N LYS A 374 -2.03 -2.80 -15.58
CA LYS A 374 -2.09 -4.25 -15.76
C LYS A 374 -2.29 -4.98 -14.42
N ASP A 375 -1.48 -4.66 -13.42
CA ASP A 375 -1.50 -5.31 -12.10
C ASP A 375 -2.82 -5.06 -11.36
N THR A 376 -3.49 -3.93 -11.62
CA THR A 376 -4.81 -3.59 -11.07
C THR A 376 -5.98 -4.14 -11.89
N GLY A 377 -5.73 -4.80 -13.04
CA GLY A 377 -6.75 -5.39 -13.90
C GLY A 377 -7.55 -4.35 -14.70
N ILE A 378 -6.94 -3.20 -15.00
CA ILE A 378 -7.54 -2.15 -15.82
C ILE A 378 -7.19 -2.44 -17.28
N GLU A 379 -8.15 -3.00 -18.04
CA GLU A 379 -7.93 -3.43 -19.41
C GLU A 379 -8.67 -2.55 -20.43
N ARG A 380 -9.74 -1.86 -20.01
CA ARG A 380 -10.54 -1.00 -20.87
C ARG A 380 -9.99 0.43 -20.88
N GLU A 381 -9.96 1.05 -22.05
CA GLU A 381 -9.37 2.39 -22.21
C GLU A 381 -10.36 3.33 -22.95
N ILE A 382 -10.38 4.60 -22.55
CA ILE A 382 -10.94 5.70 -23.32
C ILE A 382 -9.80 6.61 -23.72
N LEU A 383 -9.60 6.81 -25.02
CA LEU A 383 -8.62 7.74 -25.57
C LEU A 383 -9.28 9.09 -25.80
N LEU A 384 -8.66 10.15 -25.28
CA LEU A 384 -9.06 11.54 -25.48
C LEU A 384 -8.06 12.22 -26.41
N GLU A 385 -8.58 12.71 -27.56
CA GLU A 385 -7.80 13.38 -28.60
C GLU A 385 -8.20 14.85 -28.77
#